data_cf4eda010d37fdb0c87dca24f969e97a
#
_entry.id   cf4eda010d37fdb0c87dca24f969e97a
#
_cell.length_a   1.000
_cell.length_b   1.000
_cell.length_c   1.000
_cell.angle_alpha   90.00
_cell.angle_beta   90.00
_cell.angle_gamma   90.00
#
_symmetry.space_group_name_H-M   'P 1'
#
loop_
_entity.id
_entity.type
_entity.pdbx_description
1 polymer ?
#
loop_
_entity_poly.entity_id
_entity_poly.type
_entity_poly.pdbx_seq_one_letter_code
_entity_poly.pdbx_strand_id
1 'polypeptide(L)'
;IEQIIEKDLAEGHCKTVCTRFPPEPNGYLHIGHAKSILLNYGLAKEYNGKFNLRFDDTNPTKEKSEFVESIIADVKWLGADFEDRLFFASNYFDQMYEAAINLIKKGKAFVCDLSADEIREYRGTLTEPGKESPYRNRSIEENLELFENMKNGMYEDGTKVLRAKIDMASPNMNMRDPVIYRVARIHHHNT
;
A
#
# COMPACT_ATOMS: atom_id res chain seq x y z
N ILE A 1 -3.42 14.14 -19.03
CA ILE A 1 -4.23 13.85 -17.82
C ILE A 1 -5.57 14.58 -17.95
N GLU A 2 -5.61 15.90 -18.21
CA GLU A 2 -6.81 16.72 -18.34
C GLU A 2 -7.80 16.15 -19.36
N GLN A 3 -7.38 15.81 -20.57
CA GLN A 3 -8.24 15.18 -21.59
C GLN A 3 -8.90 13.89 -21.13
N ILE A 4 -8.22 13.09 -20.27
CA ILE A 4 -8.80 11.87 -19.69
C ILE A 4 -9.86 12.25 -18.65
N ILE A 5 -9.56 13.22 -17.78
CA ILE A 5 -10.50 13.72 -16.75
C ILE A 5 -11.75 14.25 -17.43
N GLU A 6 -11.61 15.11 -18.43
CA GLU A 6 -12.72 15.73 -19.18
C GLU A 6 -13.60 14.66 -19.84
N LYS A 7 -12.97 13.65 -20.45
CA LYS A 7 -13.67 12.53 -21.05
C LYS A 7 -14.46 11.72 -20.02
N ASP A 8 -13.82 11.35 -18.91
CA ASP A 8 -14.45 10.53 -17.87
C ASP A 8 -15.61 11.26 -17.18
N LEU A 9 -15.50 12.60 -17.01
CA LEU A 9 -16.57 13.43 -16.50
C LEU A 9 -17.73 13.54 -17.51
N ALA A 10 -17.43 13.76 -18.80
CA ALA A 10 -18.42 13.90 -19.85
C ALA A 10 -19.19 12.58 -20.10
N GLU A 11 -18.51 11.45 -20.04
CA GLU A 11 -19.09 10.12 -20.19
C GLU A 11 -19.76 9.60 -18.90
N GLY A 12 -19.67 10.32 -17.80
CA GLY A 12 -20.29 9.94 -16.52
C GLY A 12 -19.58 8.79 -15.80
N HIS A 13 -18.34 8.47 -16.16
CA HIS A 13 -17.54 7.45 -15.48
C HIS A 13 -17.19 7.88 -14.05
N CYS A 14 -17.05 9.17 -13.82
CA CYS A 14 -16.93 9.77 -12.49
C CYS A 14 -17.75 11.05 -12.40
N LYS A 15 -18.09 11.46 -11.17
CA LYS A 15 -18.84 12.71 -10.91
C LYS A 15 -17.98 13.84 -10.38
N THR A 16 -16.84 13.50 -9.80
CA THR A 16 -15.93 14.45 -9.15
C THR A 16 -14.49 13.97 -9.33
N VAL A 17 -13.58 14.94 -9.33
CA VAL A 17 -12.14 14.67 -9.32
C VAL A 17 -11.66 14.59 -7.87
N CYS A 18 -10.90 13.56 -7.55
CA CYS A 18 -10.26 13.41 -6.25
C CYS A 18 -8.79 13.02 -6.47
N THR A 19 -7.90 13.87 -6.02
CA THR A 19 -6.47 13.66 -6.12
C THR A 19 -5.86 13.43 -4.74
N ARG A 20 -4.64 12.90 -4.72
CA ARG A 20 -3.95 12.54 -3.48
C ARG A 20 -2.45 12.75 -3.61
N PHE A 21 -1.84 13.33 -2.59
CA PHE A 21 -0.42 13.23 -2.36
C PHE A 21 -0.18 12.21 -1.24
N PRO A 22 0.45 11.05 -1.53
CA PRO A 22 0.64 9.96 -0.57
C PRO A 22 2.10 9.82 -0.13
N PRO A 23 2.68 10.74 0.67
CA PRO A 23 4.05 10.62 1.11
C PRO A 23 4.23 9.50 2.13
N GLU A 24 5.36 8.79 2.05
CA GLU A 24 5.88 7.98 3.15
C GLU A 24 6.69 8.91 4.08
N PRO A 25 6.40 8.97 5.41
CA PRO A 25 7.06 9.90 6.32
C PRO A 25 8.45 9.40 6.78
N ASN A 26 9.32 9.11 5.81
CA ASN A 26 10.67 8.55 6.01
C ASN A 26 11.81 9.52 5.68
N GLY A 27 11.49 10.79 5.41
CA GLY A 27 12.44 11.85 5.07
C GLY A 27 11.77 13.16 4.73
N TYR A 28 12.58 14.19 4.52
CA TYR A 28 12.13 15.52 4.08
C TYR A 28 11.76 15.52 2.60
N LEU A 29 10.83 16.43 2.23
CA LEU A 29 10.44 16.61 0.84
C LEU A 29 11.58 17.26 0.02
N HIS A 30 11.53 17.05 -1.28
CA HIS A 30 12.40 17.69 -2.26
C HIS A 30 11.59 18.21 -3.46
N ILE A 31 12.23 18.89 -4.41
CA ILE A 31 11.56 19.55 -5.55
C ILE A 31 10.69 18.59 -6.39
N GLY A 32 11.03 17.31 -6.46
CA GLY A 32 10.20 16.30 -7.14
C GLY A 32 8.85 16.10 -6.45
N HIS A 33 8.83 16.13 -5.13
CA HIS A 33 7.59 16.10 -4.35
C HIS A 33 6.76 17.37 -4.55
N ALA A 34 7.38 18.54 -4.56
CA ALA A 34 6.71 19.82 -4.81
C ALA A 34 5.97 19.79 -6.16
N LYS A 35 6.62 19.29 -7.21
CA LYS A 35 5.98 19.10 -8.53
C LYS A 35 4.75 18.21 -8.46
N SER A 36 4.83 17.10 -7.74
CA SER A 36 3.70 16.17 -7.58
C SER A 36 2.56 16.79 -6.79
N ILE A 37 2.86 17.51 -5.70
CA ILE A 37 1.86 18.21 -4.89
C ILE A 37 1.11 19.23 -5.72
N LEU A 38 1.83 20.12 -6.43
CA LEU A 38 1.24 21.18 -7.24
C LEU A 38 0.42 20.62 -8.41
N LEU A 39 0.86 19.54 -9.04
CA LEU A 39 0.08 18.87 -10.08
C LEU A 39 -1.26 18.34 -9.54
N ASN A 40 -1.21 17.58 -8.44
CA ASN A 40 -2.40 16.97 -7.84
C ASN A 40 -3.36 18.02 -7.30
N TYR A 41 -2.83 19.03 -6.61
CA TYR A 41 -3.64 20.13 -6.08
C TYR A 41 -4.24 20.99 -7.22
N GLY A 42 -3.44 21.32 -8.25
CA GLY A 42 -3.89 22.06 -9.42
C GLY A 42 -5.06 21.39 -10.13
N LEU A 43 -4.96 20.10 -10.41
CA LEU A 43 -6.05 19.33 -11.02
C LEU A 43 -7.31 19.31 -10.13
N ALA A 44 -7.17 19.09 -8.83
CA ALA A 44 -8.31 19.13 -7.92
C ALA A 44 -8.99 20.50 -7.95
N LYS A 45 -8.22 21.57 -7.90
CA LYS A 45 -8.73 22.95 -7.94
C LYS A 45 -9.43 23.30 -9.27
N GLU A 46 -8.82 22.93 -10.39
CA GLU A 46 -9.34 23.19 -11.74
C GLU A 46 -10.71 22.56 -11.97
N TYR A 47 -10.89 21.33 -11.48
CA TYR A 47 -12.14 20.57 -11.65
C TYR A 47 -13.07 20.64 -10.43
N ASN A 48 -12.91 21.61 -9.53
CA ASN A 48 -13.70 21.75 -8.29
C ASN A 48 -13.77 20.44 -7.48
N GLY A 49 -12.68 19.69 -7.49
CA GLY A 49 -12.53 18.41 -6.86
C GLY A 49 -11.93 18.48 -5.46
N LYS A 50 -11.41 17.36 -4.99
CA LYS A 50 -10.80 17.23 -3.66
C LYS A 50 -9.34 16.87 -3.77
N PHE A 51 -8.49 17.51 -2.95
CA PHE A 51 -7.10 17.13 -2.75
C PHE A 51 -6.93 16.56 -1.34
N ASN A 52 -6.37 15.37 -1.23
CA ASN A 52 -6.12 14.67 0.03
C ASN A 52 -4.62 14.59 0.31
N LEU A 53 -4.21 14.83 1.54
CA LEU A 53 -2.90 14.43 2.05
C LEU A 53 -3.07 13.12 2.83
N ARG A 54 -2.52 12.03 2.31
CA ARG A 54 -2.58 10.72 2.96
C ARG A 54 -1.20 10.15 3.16
N PHE A 55 -0.75 10.10 4.39
CA PHE A 55 0.50 9.45 4.73
C PHE A 55 0.43 7.94 4.48
N ASP A 56 1.44 7.43 3.76
CA ASP A 56 1.62 5.99 3.50
C ASP A 56 2.53 5.41 4.58
N ASP A 57 2.07 5.47 5.82
CA ASP A 57 2.80 5.19 7.06
C ASP A 57 2.59 3.75 7.53
N THR A 58 2.99 2.79 6.72
CA THR A 58 2.87 1.35 7.04
C THR A 58 4.18 0.69 7.41
N ASN A 59 5.30 1.43 7.43
CA ASN A 59 6.63 0.91 7.74
C ASN A 59 7.26 1.62 8.95
N PRO A 60 7.01 1.14 10.17
CA PRO A 60 7.44 1.81 11.40
C PRO A 60 8.95 1.92 11.58
N THR A 61 9.74 1.21 10.78
CA THR A 61 11.22 1.19 10.94
C THR A 61 11.91 2.48 10.49
N LYS A 62 11.27 3.26 9.62
CA LYS A 62 11.86 4.45 8.99
C LYS A 62 11.06 5.73 9.22
N GLU A 63 9.86 5.60 9.74
CA GLU A 63 8.91 6.69 9.87
C GLU A 63 9.09 7.43 11.18
N LYS A 64 8.98 8.76 11.13
CA LYS A 64 9.12 9.64 12.30
C LYS A 64 8.11 10.76 12.26
N SER A 65 7.58 11.12 13.43
CA SER A 65 6.65 12.24 13.62
C SER A 65 7.23 13.57 13.11
N GLU A 66 8.53 13.78 13.24
CA GLU A 66 9.26 14.95 12.71
C GLU A 66 9.02 15.10 11.18
N PHE A 67 9.08 14.01 10.43
CA PHE A 67 8.86 14.06 8.99
C PHE A 67 7.38 14.32 8.64
N VAL A 68 6.45 13.79 9.43
CA VAL A 68 5.01 14.08 9.27
C VAL A 68 4.75 15.58 9.41
N GLU A 69 5.27 16.20 10.48
CA GLU A 69 5.12 17.64 10.74
C GLU A 69 5.74 18.48 9.64
N SER A 70 6.96 18.14 9.21
CA SER A 70 7.66 18.84 8.12
C SER A 70 6.90 18.74 6.80
N ILE A 71 6.40 17.56 6.44
CA ILE A 71 5.64 17.35 5.20
C ILE A 71 4.33 18.18 5.21
N ILE A 72 3.63 18.20 6.33
CA ILE A 72 2.41 19.02 6.48
C ILE A 72 2.74 20.51 6.30
N ALA A 73 3.83 20.99 6.92
CA ALA A 73 4.27 22.37 6.78
C ALA A 73 4.65 22.71 5.33
N ASP A 74 5.38 21.84 4.65
CA ASP A 74 5.80 22.04 3.26
C ASP A 74 4.62 22.04 2.29
N VAL A 75 3.64 21.16 2.46
CA VAL A 75 2.42 21.13 1.64
C VAL A 75 1.62 22.43 1.79
N LYS A 76 1.48 22.90 3.03
CA LYS A 76 0.83 24.20 3.32
C LYS A 76 1.61 25.39 2.76
N TRP A 77 2.93 25.36 2.89
CA TRP A 77 3.81 26.41 2.35
C TRP A 77 3.73 26.51 0.83
N LEU A 78 3.54 25.41 0.11
CA LEU A 78 3.28 25.38 -1.32
C LEU A 78 1.89 25.90 -1.70
N GLY A 79 1.03 26.25 -0.73
CA GLY A 79 -0.33 26.69 -0.94
C GLY A 79 -1.32 25.59 -1.30
N ALA A 80 -0.93 24.31 -1.14
CA ALA A 80 -1.81 23.18 -1.40
C ALA A 80 -2.68 22.90 -0.16
N ASP A 81 -3.93 23.32 -0.21
CA ASP A 81 -4.89 23.15 0.88
C ASP A 81 -5.60 21.80 0.76
N PHE A 82 -5.45 20.96 1.80
CA PHE A 82 -6.16 19.70 1.96
C PHE A 82 -7.32 19.79 2.96
N GLU A 83 -7.59 20.98 3.53
CA GLU A 83 -8.63 21.21 4.54
C GLU A 83 -8.52 20.23 5.73
N ASP A 84 -9.59 19.46 6.01
CA ASP A 84 -9.64 18.39 7.01
C ASP A 84 -9.27 16.99 6.45
N ARG A 85 -8.86 16.93 5.18
CA ARG A 85 -8.58 15.68 4.47
C ARG A 85 -7.13 15.21 4.66
N LEU A 86 -6.72 15.13 5.93
CA LEU A 86 -5.47 14.51 6.37
C LEU A 86 -5.75 13.08 6.81
N PHE A 87 -5.09 12.12 6.19
CA PHE A 87 -5.27 10.70 6.46
C PHE A 87 -3.94 10.00 6.72
N PHE A 88 -3.99 8.93 7.50
CA PHE A 88 -2.89 8.02 7.74
C PHE A 88 -3.30 6.61 7.33
N ALA A 89 -2.46 5.90 6.59
CA ALA A 89 -2.74 4.51 6.22
C ALA A 89 -2.85 3.62 7.46
N SER A 90 -2.08 3.89 8.50
CA SER A 90 -2.11 3.18 9.78
C SER A 90 -3.47 3.22 10.50
N ASN A 91 -4.27 4.27 10.30
CA ASN A 91 -5.63 4.35 10.86
C ASN A 91 -6.59 3.28 10.29
N TYR A 92 -6.19 2.58 9.23
CA TYR A 92 -6.98 1.57 8.54
C TYR A 92 -6.44 0.15 8.73
N PHE A 93 -5.54 -0.10 9.68
CA PHE A 93 -4.95 -1.42 9.90
C PHE A 93 -5.98 -2.51 10.18
N ASP A 94 -7.01 -2.23 10.96
CA ASP A 94 -8.09 -3.20 11.21
C ASP A 94 -8.85 -3.54 9.92
N GLN A 95 -9.15 -2.52 9.10
CA GLN A 95 -9.83 -2.72 7.81
C GLN A 95 -8.93 -3.48 6.82
N MET A 96 -7.60 -3.22 6.84
CA MET A 96 -6.63 -3.96 6.03
C MET A 96 -6.57 -5.43 6.46
N TYR A 97 -6.63 -5.71 7.75
CA TYR A 97 -6.67 -7.07 8.28
C TYR A 97 -7.94 -7.81 7.83
N GLU A 98 -9.10 -7.18 7.94
CA GLU A 98 -10.37 -7.74 7.47
C GLU A 98 -10.37 -7.98 5.94
N ALA A 99 -9.79 -7.05 5.18
CA ALA A 99 -9.62 -7.22 3.73
C ALA A 99 -8.71 -8.40 3.41
N ALA A 100 -7.64 -8.63 4.16
CA ALA A 100 -6.75 -9.77 4.02
C ALA A 100 -7.49 -11.09 4.30
N ILE A 101 -8.29 -11.15 5.37
CA ILE A 101 -9.16 -12.30 5.68
C ILE A 101 -10.11 -12.58 4.50
N ASN A 102 -10.73 -11.55 3.94
CA ASN A 102 -11.63 -11.70 2.80
C ASN A 102 -10.91 -12.23 1.55
N LEU A 103 -9.66 -11.84 1.31
CA LEU A 103 -8.85 -12.40 0.22
C LEU A 103 -8.55 -13.89 0.44
N ILE A 104 -8.22 -14.28 1.67
CA ILE A 104 -8.01 -15.71 2.03
C ILE A 104 -9.31 -16.51 1.78
N LYS A 105 -10.45 -16.03 2.30
CA LYS A 105 -11.77 -16.68 2.09
C LYS A 105 -12.15 -16.84 0.61
N LYS A 106 -11.69 -15.93 -0.24
CA LYS A 106 -11.87 -16.01 -1.70
C LYS A 106 -10.83 -16.88 -2.40
N GLY A 107 -9.89 -17.51 -1.68
CA GLY A 107 -8.77 -18.27 -2.25
C GLY A 107 -7.78 -17.41 -3.05
N LYS A 108 -7.71 -16.10 -2.76
CA LYS A 108 -6.87 -15.11 -3.47
C LYS A 108 -5.64 -14.67 -2.65
N ALA A 109 -5.44 -15.25 -1.48
CA ALA A 109 -4.24 -15.05 -0.67
C ALA A 109 -3.90 -16.34 0.09
N PHE A 110 -2.63 -16.51 0.42
CA PHE A 110 -2.11 -17.67 1.16
C PHE A 110 -0.97 -17.28 2.08
N VAL A 111 -0.84 -17.97 3.20
CA VAL A 111 0.28 -17.81 4.12
C VAL A 111 1.47 -18.61 3.56
N CYS A 112 2.61 -17.96 3.48
CA CYS A 112 3.85 -18.50 2.92
C CYS A 112 4.95 -18.50 3.99
N ASP A 113 5.66 -19.62 4.11
CA ASP A 113 6.73 -19.81 5.08
C ASP A 113 8.13 -19.64 4.45
N LEU A 114 8.20 -19.23 3.17
CA LEU A 114 9.47 -18.90 2.54
C LEU A 114 10.05 -17.64 3.16
N SER A 115 11.34 -17.61 3.38
CA SER A 115 12.11 -16.44 3.77
C SER A 115 12.08 -15.36 2.68
N ALA A 116 12.48 -14.14 3.02
CA ALA A 116 12.55 -13.03 2.07
C ALA A 116 13.48 -13.31 0.88
N ASP A 117 14.59 -14.04 1.12
CA ASP A 117 15.54 -14.40 0.06
C ASP A 117 14.99 -15.49 -0.85
N GLU A 118 14.36 -16.52 -0.28
CA GLU A 118 13.65 -17.55 -1.06
C GLU A 118 12.52 -16.95 -1.89
N ILE A 119 11.72 -16.03 -1.34
CA ILE A 119 10.68 -15.33 -2.11
C ILE A 119 11.29 -14.55 -3.28
N ARG A 120 12.44 -13.91 -3.08
CA ARG A 120 13.16 -13.19 -4.14
C ARG A 120 13.63 -14.13 -5.23
N GLU A 121 14.19 -15.30 -4.87
CA GLU A 121 14.63 -16.33 -5.80
C GLU A 121 13.42 -16.89 -6.58
N TYR A 122 12.34 -17.26 -5.89
CA TYR A 122 11.13 -17.81 -6.51
C TYR A 122 10.44 -16.84 -7.45
N ARG A 123 10.60 -15.53 -7.23
CA ARG A 123 10.00 -14.50 -8.09
C ARG A 123 10.58 -14.47 -9.51
N GLY A 124 11.78 -15.01 -9.72
CA GLY A 124 12.45 -15.02 -11.02
C GLY A 124 13.00 -13.65 -11.41
N THR A 125 13.20 -13.45 -12.72
CA THR A 125 13.80 -12.23 -13.29
C THR A 125 12.84 -11.55 -14.27
N LEU A 126 13.28 -10.46 -14.89
CA LEU A 126 12.49 -9.79 -15.94
C LEU A 126 12.29 -10.68 -17.19
N THR A 127 13.21 -11.60 -17.44
CA THR A 127 13.21 -12.49 -18.62
C THR A 127 12.79 -13.92 -18.31
N GLU A 128 12.77 -14.29 -17.03
CA GLU A 128 12.42 -15.64 -16.59
C GLU A 128 11.19 -15.58 -15.67
N PRO A 129 10.20 -16.47 -15.87
CA PRO A 129 9.04 -16.54 -14.98
C PRO A 129 9.44 -16.96 -13.57
N GLY A 130 8.59 -16.64 -12.61
CA GLY A 130 8.75 -17.10 -11.24
C GLY A 130 8.29 -18.55 -11.06
N LYS A 131 8.63 -19.12 -9.90
CA LYS A 131 8.19 -20.45 -9.45
C LYS A 131 7.11 -20.31 -8.38
N GLU A 132 6.12 -21.18 -8.40
CA GLU A 132 5.11 -21.24 -7.36
C GLU A 132 5.71 -21.69 -6.03
N SER A 133 5.29 -21.04 -4.94
CA SER A 133 5.63 -21.46 -3.58
C SER A 133 5.00 -22.84 -3.28
N PRO A 134 5.69 -23.73 -2.55
CA PRO A 134 5.11 -24.99 -2.09
C PRO A 134 3.90 -24.77 -1.17
N TYR A 135 3.75 -23.60 -0.57
CA TYR A 135 2.66 -23.24 0.33
C TYR A 135 1.45 -22.60 -0.38
N ARG A 136 1.53 -22.37 -1.69
CA ARG A 136 0.55 -21.65 -2.49
C ARG A 136 -0.84 -22.28 -2.49
N ASN A 137 -0.89 -23.60 -2.32
CA ASN A 137 -2.12 -24.38 -2.44
C ASN A 137 -2.64 -24.92 -1.10
N ARG A 138 -2.26 -24.28 0.03
CA ARG A 138 -2.87 -24.53 1.34
C ARG A 138 -4.38 -24.27 1.28
N SER A 139 -5.15 -25.02 2.08
CA SER A 139 -6.59 -24.83 2.17
C SER A 139 -6.95 -23.45 2.73
N ILE A 140 -8.17 -23.01 2.52
CA ILE A 140 -8.68 -21.74 3.07
C ILE A 140 -8.63 -21.79 4.60
N GLU A 141 -9.05 -22.89 5.18
CA GLU A 141 -9.10 -23.12 6.63
C GLU A 141 -7.71 -23.03 7.24
N GLU A 142 -6.73 -23.73 6.66
CA GLU A 142 -5.33 -23.68 7.10
C GLU A 142 -4.76 -22.25 7.01
N ASN A 143 -5.03 -21.55 5.91
CA ASN A 143 -4.56 -20.17 5.75
C ASN A 143 -5.20 -19.21 6.76
N LEU A 144 -6.48 -19.36 7.10
CA LEU A 144 -7.15 -18.54 8.11
C LEU A 144 -6.56 -18.78 9.50
N GLU A 145 -6.35 -20.04 9.89
CA GLU A 145 -5.72 -20.40 11.17
C GLU A 145 -4.30 -19.84 11.28
N LEU A 146 -3.48 -20.05 10.24
CA LEU A 146 -2.11 -19.53 10.21
C LEU A 146 -2.07 -17.99 10.28
N PHE A 147 -2.97 -17.31 9.57
CA PHE A 147 -3.02 -15.85 9.56
C PHE A 147 -3.49 -15.27 10.90
N GLU A 148 -4.44 -15.91 11.57
CA GLU A 148 -4.85 -15.55 12.94
C GLU A 148 -3.70 -15.78 13.93
N ASN A 149 -2.99 -16.91 13.83
CA ASN A 149 -1.82 -17.20 14.65
C ASN A 149 -0.67 -16.20 14.41
N MET A 150 -0.50 -15.69 13.17
CA MET A 150 0.43 -14.59 12.89
C MET A 150 0.04 -13.32 13.68
N LYS A 151 -1.24 -12.92 13.66
CA LYS A 151 -1.74 -11.77 14.42
C LYS A 151 -1.50 -11.94 15.93
N ASN A 152 -1.72 -13.14 16.45
CA ASN A 152 -1.54 -13.48 17.86
C ASN A 152 -0.07 -13.63 18.30
N GLY A 153 0.88 -13.38 17.39
CA GLY A 153 2.31 -13.42 17.70
C GLY A 153 2.89 -14.81 17.94
N MET A 154 2.23 -15.85 17.43
CA MET A 154 2.66 -17.25 17.60
C MET A 154 3.95 -17.62 16.85
N TYR A 155 4.37 -16.79 15.90
CA TYR A 155 5.52 -17.02 15.05
C TYR A 155 6.55 -15.89 15.19
N GLU A 156 7.83 -16.21 14.97
CA GLU A 156 8.88 -15.21 14.90
C GLU A 156 8.73 -14.30 13.68
N ASP A 157 9.22 -13.07 13.80
CA ASP A 157 9.18 -12.09 12.71
C ASP A 157 9.89 -12.60 11.47
N GLY A 158 9.26 -12.45 10.31
CA GLY A 158 9.81 -12.87 9.03
C GLY A 158 9.66 -14.35 8.69
N THR A 159 9.19 -15.21 9.61
CA THR A 159 9.00 -16.65 9.33
C THR A 159 7.74 -16.96 8.53
N LYS A 160 6.75 -16.09 8.59
CA LYS A 160 5.51 -16.21 7.81
C LYS A 160 5.06 -14.86 7.28
N VAL A 161 4.57 -14.87 6.06
CA VAL A 161 3.99 -13.69 5.39
C VAL A 161 2.71 -14.08 4.66
N LEU A 162 1.79 -13.15 4.49
CA LEU A 162 0.64 -13.33 3.60
C LEU A 162 1.01 -12.85 2.20
N ARG A 163 0.78 -13.70 1.20
CA ARG A 163 1.00 -13.36 -0.22
C ARG A 163 -0.31 -13.37 -0.98
N ALA A 164 -0.47 -12.44 -1.93
CA ALA A 164 -1.55 -12.52 -2.90
C ALA A 164 -1.32 -13.70 -3.86
N LYS A 165 -2.40 -14.39 -4.27
CA LYS A 165 -2.36 -15.49 -5.24
C LYS A 165 -2.79 -14.93 -6.59
N ILE A 166 -1.82 -14.58 -7.43
CA ILE A 166 -2.05 -13.94 -8.73
C ILE A 166 -1.50 -14.80 -9.87
N ASP A 167 -0.27 -14.51 -10.34
CA ASP A 167 0.35 -15.21 -11.46
C ASP A 167 1.87 -15.12 -11.38
N MET A 168 2.53 -16.22 -11.15
CA MET A 168 4.00 -16.29 -11.07
C MET A 168 4.68 -16.16 -12.45
N ALA A 169 3.95 -16.29 -13.54
CA ALA A 169 4.46 -16.09 -14.90
C ALA A 169 4.23 -14.67 -15.44
N SER A 170 3.59 -13.78 -14.67
CA SER A 170 3.30 -12.41 -15.09
C SER A 170 4.56 -11.68 -15.57
N PRO A 171 4.54 -10.98 -16.72
CA PRO A 171 5.64 -10.12 -17.14
C PRO A 171 5.87 -8.95 -16.16
N ASN A 172 4.85 -8.52 -15.43
CA ASN A 172 4.98 -7.58 -14.34
C ASN A 172 5.37 -8.33 -13.05
N MET A 173 6.62 -8.20 -12.63
CA MET A 173 7.14 -8.86 -11.43
C MET A 173 6.37 -8.52 -10.14
N ASN A 174 5.72 -7.34 -10.09
CA ASN A 174 4.90 -6.95 -8.94
C ASN A 174 3.60 -7.76 -8.82
N MET A 175 3.20 -8.47 -9.89
CA MET A 175 2.03 -9.36 -9.90
C MET A 175 2.38 -10.83 -9.64
N ARG A 176 3.65 -11.15 -9.37
CA ARG A 176 4.12 -12.50 -9.08
C ARG A 176 3.98 -12.83 -7.59
N ASP A 177 2.76 -13.09 -7.17
CA ASP A 177 2.38 -13.43 -5.79
C ASP A 177 3.08 -12.54 -4.74
N PRO A 178 2.86 -11.22 -4.75
CA PRO A 178 3.54 -10.29 -3.85
C PRO A 178 3.16 -10.52 -2.40
N VAL A 179 4.08 -10.18 -1.48
CA VAL A 179 3.78 -10.09 -0.06
C VAL A 179 2.85 -8.89 0.16
N ILE A 180 1.69 -9.13 0.78
CA ILE A 180 0.68 -8.12 1.07
C ILE A 180 0.51 -7.85 2.57
N TYR A 181 0.99 -8.76 3.43
CA TYR A 181 0.92 -8.61 4.88
C TYR A 181 2.09 -9.33 5.56
N ARG A 182 2.63 -8.69 6.59
CA ARG A 182 3.65 -9.26 7.47
C ARG A 182 3.43 -8.80 8.90
N VAL A 183 3.86 -9.59 9.86
CA VAL A 183 3.91 -9.19 11.26
C VAL A 183 5.26 -8.56 11.55
N ALA A 184 5.25 -7.44 12.26
CA ALA A 184 6.44 -6.79 12.81
C ALA A 184 6.16 -6.35 14.25
N ARG A 185 7.01 -6.73 15.20
CA ARG A 185 6.92 -6.36 16.60
C ARG A 185 7.68 -5.07 16.87
N ILE A 186 7.30 -4.00 16.19
CA ILE A 186 7.94 -2.71 16.22
C ILE A 186 6.90 -1.67 16.59
N HIS A 187 7.26 -0.75 17.51
CA HIS A 187 6.38 0.37 17.85
C HIS A 187 6.12 1.24 16.63
N HIS A 188 4.86 1.53 16.37
CA HIS A 188 4.42 2.44 15.31
C HIS A 188 4.16 3.83 15.89
N HIS A 189 4.56 4.89 15.17
CA HIS A 189 4.45 6.27 15.64
C HIS A 189 3.01 6.77 15.83
N ASN A 190 2.04 6.13 15.17
CA ASN A 190 0.64 6.53 15.16
C ASN A 190 -0.32 5.48 15.77
N THR A 191 0.15 4.27 16.13
CA THR A 191 -0.69 3.20 16.69
C THR A 191 -0.08 2.58 17.93
#